data_de295c6f739f4e8d08cadbce557b43a7
#
_entry.id   de295c6f739f4e8d08cadbce557b43a7
#
_cell.length_a   1.000
_cell.length_b   1.000
_cell.length_c   1.000
_cell.angle_alpha   90.00
_cell.angle_beta   90.00
_cell.angle_gamma   90.00
#
_symmetry.space_group_name_H-M   'P 1'
#
loop_
_entity.id
_entity.type
_entity.pdbx_description
1 polymer ?
#
loop_
_entity_poly.entity_id
_entity_poly.type
_entity_poly.pdbx_seq_one_letter_code
_entity_poly.pdbx_strand_id
1 'polypeptide(L)'
;MSILINKDTKVITQGITGKTGQFHTHMCREYANGKDAFVAGVHPKKAGENFEGVPIFGSVKEAKAETGATVSVIYVPPAGAAAAIWEAVEADLDLVICITEGIPVRDMLEVRNRMRDQNKKTLLLGPNCPGLITPDELKIGIMPGHISRKGRIGVVSRSGTLTYEAVAQLTELGLGQSTAVGIGGDPINGLKHIDVLQMFNDDPDTDAVVMIGEIGGPDEVNAAQWAKDNMTKPVVGFIAGVTAPAGKRMGHAGALISGGADTADAKLEIMEACGIRTTRDPSEMGKLLKSVL
;
A
#
# COMPACT_ATOMS: atom_id res chain seq x y z
N MET A 1 -4.91 17.70 2.92
CA MET A 1 -5.19 16.78 1.78
C MET A 1 -4.54 15.45 2.11
N SER A 2 -4.83 14.42 1.39
CA SER A 2 -4.24 13.08 1.58
C SER A 2 -3.76 12.58 0.22
N ILE A 3 -2.84 11.63 0.22
CA ILE A 3 -2.40 11.01 -1.03
C ILE A 3 -3.28 9.80 -1.37
N LEU A 4 -3.48 9.52 -2.64
CA LEU A 4 -4.17 8.35 -3.21
C LEU A 4 -5.67 8.24 -2.93
N ILE A 5 -6.13 8.45 -1.69
CA ILE A 5 -7.55 8.35 -1.27
C ILE A 5 -7.93 9.47 -0.31
N ASN A 6 -9.22 9.81 -0.29
CA ASN A 6 -9.81 10.79 0.61
C ASN A 6 -11.26 10.41 0.95
N LYS A 7 -11.96 11.27 1.70
CA LYS A 7 -13.35 11.08 2.12
C LYS A 7 -14.37 10.95 0.96
N ASP A 8 -14.03 11.47 -0.22
CA ASP A 8 -14.92 11.48 -1.40
C ASP A 8 -14.63 10.31 -2.36
N THR A 9 -13.63 9.46 -2.04
CA THR A 9 -13.25 8.30 -2.83
C THR A 9 -14.33 7.24 -2.84
N LYS A 10 -14.70 6.76 -4.05
CA LYS A 10 -15.68 5.68 -4.23
C LYS A 10 -14.98 4.38 -4.64
N VAL A 11 -15.33 3.29 -3.94
CA VAL A 11 -14.60 2.02 -3.97
C VAL A 11 -15.47 0.87 -4.45
N ILE A 12 -14.92 0.07 -5.36
CA ILE A 12 -15.43 -1.24 -5.77
C ILE A 12 -14.69 -2.33 -5.02
N THR A 13 -15.37 -3.34 -4.50
CA THR A 13 -14.74 -4.54 -3.94
C THR A 13 -14.84 -5.71 -4.91
N GLN A 14 -13.71 -6.16 -5.47
CA GLN A 14 -13.62 -7.41 -6.22
C GLN A 14 -13.33 -8.57 -5.24
N GLY A 15 -14.14 -9.62 -5.30
CA GLY A 15 -14.10 -10.72 -4.32
C GLY A 15 -15.01 -10.52 -3.11
N ILE A 16 -15.97 -9.60 -3.18
CA ILE A 16 -16.92 -9.25 -2.11
C ILE A 16 -17.75 -10.45 -1.62
N THR A 17 -17.90 -11.50 -2.40
CA THR A 17 -18.69 -12.68 -2.03
C THR A 17 -17.90 -13.75 -1.25
N GLY A 18 -16.59 -13.59 -1.15
CA GLY A 18 -15.72 -14.44 -0.34
C GLY A 18 -15.66 -13.97 1.12
N LYS A 19 -15.40 -14.90 2.06
CA LYS A 19 -15.35 -14.59 3.51
C LYS A 19 -14.39 -13.44 3.82
N THR A 20 -13.19 -13.45 3.24
CA THR A 20 -12.19 -12.38 3.43
C THR A 20 -12.67 -11.04 2.89
N GLY A 21 -13.22 -11.04 1.66
CA GLY A 21 -13.75 -9.82 1.02
C GLY A 21 -14.92 -9.24 1.82
N GLN A 22 -15.85 -10.07 2.29
CA GLN A 22 -16.96 -9.64 3.15
C GLN A 22 -16.46 -9.02 4.46
N PHE A 23 -15.60 -9.75 5.18
CA PHE A 23 -15.09 -9.28 6.47
C PHE A 23 -14.37 -7.94 6.36
N HIS A 24 -13.43 -7.81 5.43
CA HIS A 24 -12.66 -6.58 5.31
C HIS A 24 -13.46 -5.42 4.69
N THR A 25 -14.42 -5.71 3.78
CA THR A 25 -15.34 -4.68 3.29
C THR A 25 -16.21 -4.14 4.43
N HIS A 26 -16.76 -5.02 5.27
CA HIS A 26 -17.50 -4.62 6.47
C HIS A 26 -16.64 -3.72 7.38
N MET A 27 -15.44 -4.16 7.75
CA MET A 27 -14.53 -3.41 8.60
C MET A 27 -14.08 -2.06 7.99
N CYS A 28 -14.00 -1.97 6.68
CA CYS A 28 -13.70 -0.71 6.00
C CYS A 28 -14.92 0.22 6.00
N ARG A 29 -16.12 -0.33 5.84
CA ARG A 29 -17.38 0.44 5.88
C ARG A 29 -17.69 1.01 7.26
N GLU A 30 -17.28 0.31 8.32
CA GLU A 30 -17.42 0.80 9.71
C GLU A 30 -16.41 1.90 10.07
N TYR A 31 -15.42 2.17 9.22
CA TYR A 31 -14.39 3.16 9.48
C TYR A 31 -14.70 4.49 8.78
N ALA A 32 -14.81 5.58 9.55
CA ALA A 32 -15.00 6.97 9.08
C ALA A 32 -16.09 7.08 7.97
N ASN A 33 -15.73 7.53 6.76
CA ASN A 33 -16.66 7.66 5.63
C ASN A 33 -16.83 6.36 4.82
N GLY A 34 -16.37 5.23 5.32
CA GLY A 34 -16.37 3.96 4.60
C GLY A 34 -17.73 3.50 4.12
N LYS A 35 -18.80 3.77 4.89
CA LYS A 35 -20.16 3.38 4.52
C LYS A 35 -20.61 4.01 3.19
N ASP A 36 -20.24 5.26 2.94
CA ASP A 36 -20.57 5.99 1.73
C ASP A 36 -19.54 5.77 0.61
N ALA A 37 -18.31 5.38 0.99
CA ALA A 37 -17.22 5.12 0.06
C ALA A 37 -17.34 3.78 -0.68
N PHE A 38 -17.73 2.70 0.01
CA PHE A 38 -17.84 1.37 -0.60
C PHE A 38 -19.19 1.21 -1.31
N VAL A 39 -19.23 1.54 -2.59
CA VAL A 39 -20.46 1.73 -3.40
C VAL A 39 -20.83 0.52 -4.26
N ALA A 40 -19.89 -0.41 -4.51
CA ALA A 40 -20.16 -1.57 -5.36
C ALA A 40 -19.29 -2.78 -4.98
N GLY A 41 -19.82 -3.98 -5.21
CA GLY A 41 -19.09 -5.23 -5.29
C GLY A 41 -19.08 -5.76 -6.72
N VAL A 42 -18.11 -6.63 -7.05
CA VAL A 42 -18.07 -7.29 -8.36
C VAL A 42 -17.92 -8.80 -8.20
N HIS A 43 -18.80 -9.52 -8.87
CA HIS A 43 -18.71 -10.98 -9.04
C HIS A 43 -19.47 -11.41 -10.30
N PRO A 44 -18.82 -12.03 -11.32
CA PRO A 44 -19.43 -12.29 -12.63
C PRO A 44 -20.73 -13.14 -12.61
N LYS A 45 -20.88 -14.01 -11.59
CA LYS A 45 -22.03 -14.93 -11.47
C LYS A 45 -23.06 -14.50 -10.44
N LYS A 46 -22.89 -13.34 -9.78
CA LYS A 46 -23.73 -12.88 -8.68
C LYS A 46 -24.20 -11.44 -8.86
N ALA A 47 -24.22 -10.98 -10.11
CA ALA A 47 -24.79 -9.69 -10.47
C ALA A 47 -26.28 -9.64 -10.01
N GLY A 48 -26.66 -8.50 -9.41
CA GLY A 48 -27.99 -8.29 -8.84
C GLY A 48 -28.16 -8.75 -7.39
N GLU A 49 -27.19 -9.48 -6.81
CA GLU A 49 -27.14 -9.72 -5.37
C GLU A 49 -26.69 -8.46 -4.60
N ASN A 50 -26.78 -8.51 -3.29
CA ASN A 50 -26.43 -7.41 -2.40
C ASN A 50 -25.64 -7.90 -1.20
N PHE A 51 -24.66 -7.12 -0.74
CA PHE A 51 -23.94 -7.36 0.50
C PHE A 51 -24.05 -6.12 1.41
N GLU A 52 -24.81 -6.22 2.49
CA GLU A 52 -25.03 -5.14 3.48
C GLU A 52 -25.40 -3.78 2.85
N GLY A 53 -26.24 -3.81 1.83
CA GLY A 53 -26.65 -2.61 1.08
C GLY A 53 -25.73 -2.23 -0.08
N VAL A 54 -24.59 -2.93 -0.27
CA VAL A 54 -23.69 -2.73 -1.41
C VAL A 54 -24.14 -3.61 -2.59
N PRO A 55 -24.56 -3.02 -3.74
CA PRO A 55 -24.98 -3.79 -4.91
C PRO A 55 -23.81 -4.53 -5.54
N ILE A 56 -24.05 -5.74 -6.06
CA ILE A 56 -23.05 -6.55 -6.75
C ILE A 56 -23.32 -6.52 -8.26
N PHE A 57 -22.31 -6.12 -9.02
CA PHE A 57 -22.31 -6.04 -10.48
C PHE A 57 -21.57 -7.21 -11.12
N GLY A 58 -21.81 -7.43 -12.40
CA GLY A 58 -21.18 -8.48 -13.18
C GLY A 58 -19.73 -8.16 -13.58
N SER A 59 -19.38 -6.87 -13.65
CA SER A 59 -18.04 -6.40 -14.04
C SER A 59 -17.68 -5.06 -13.38
N VAL A 60 -16.36 -4.78 -13.34
CA VAL A 60 -15.84 -3.48 -12.85
C VAL A 60 -16.33 -2.34 -13.74
N LYS A 61 -16.39 -2.54 -15.06
CA LYS A 61 -16.86 -1.54 -16.01
C LYS A 61 -18.32 -1.13 -15.74
N GLU A 62 -19.19 -2.10 -15.49
CA GLU A 62 -20.60 -1.87 -15.14
C GLU A 62 -20.68 -1.15 -13.79
N ALA A 63 -19.99 -1.63 -12.76
CA ALA A 63 -19.97 -1.01 -11.44
C ALA A 63 -19.50 0.45 -11.49
N LYS A 64 -18.43 0.74 -12.25
CA LYS A 64 -17.94 2.12 -12.47
C LYS A 64 -18.98 3.01 -13.13
N ALA A 65 -19.64 2.53 -14.18
CA ALA A 65 -20.62 3.30 -14.92
C ALA A 65 -21.82 3.70 -14.05
N GLU A 66 -22.29 2.78 -13.20
CA GLU A 66 -23.46 2.99 -12.35
C GLU A 66 -23.16 3.81 -11.08
N THR A 67 -21.93 3.73 -10.54
CA THR A 67 -21.62 4.32 -9.24
C THR A 67 -20.64 5.50 -9.29
N GLY A 68 -19.92 5.64 -10.40
CA GLY A 68 -18.83 6.61 -10.53
C GLY A 68 -17.61 6.25 -9.67
N ALA A 69 -17.42 4.98 -9.31
CA ALA A 69 -16.28 4.53 -8.54
C ALA A 69 -14.96 4.70 -9.30
N THR A 70 -13.92 5.11 -8.59
CA THR A 70 -12.58 5.38 -9.15
C THR A 70 -11.51 4.45 -8.61
N VAL A 71 -11.82 3.69 -7.55
CA VAL A 71 -10.88 2.78 -6.88
C VAL A 71 -11.44 1.37 -6.82
N SER A 72 -10.58 0.35 -7.00
CA SER A 72 -10.92 -1.04 -6.70
C SER A 72 -10.01 -1.61 -5.64
N VAL A 73 -10.58 -2.36 -4.69
CA VAL A 73 -9.85 -3.24 -3.76
C VAL A 73 -10.12 -4.70 -4.10
N ILE A 74 -9.06 -5.52 -4.15
CA ILE A 74 -9.09 -6.90 -4.63
C ILE A 74 -8.77 -7.88 -3.50
N TYR A 75 -9.73 -8.76 -3.21
CA TYR A 75 -9.63 -9.93 -2.32
C TYR A 75 -9.83 -11.24 -3.08
N VAL A 76 -9.77 -11.20 -4.40
CA VAL A 76 -9.90 -12.39 -5.26
C VAL A 76 -8.74 -13.35 -4.99
N PRO A 77 -8.98 -14.68 -4.89
CA PRO A 77 -7.91 -15.66 -4.69
C PRO A 77 -6.80 -15.56 -5.75
N PRO A 78 -5.55 -16.01 -5.44
CA PRO A 78 -4.36 -15.81 -6.27
C PRO A 78 -4.54 -16.18 -7.74
N ALA A 79 -5.21 -17.30 -8.04
CA ALA A 79 -5.42 -17.77 -9.41
C ALA A 79 -6.28 -16.82 -10.29
N GLY A 80 -7.08 -15.95 -9.67
CA GLY A 80 -7.93 -14.98 -10.37
C GLY A 80 -7.49 -13.52 -10.18
N ALA A 81 -6.55 -13.26 -9.27
CA ALA A 81 -6.24 -11.89 -8.85
C ALA A 81 -5.59 -11.06 -9.95
N ALA A 82 -4.70 -11.64 -10.78
CA ALA A 82 -4.10 -10.94 -11.90
C ALA A 82 -5.16 -10.51 -12.94
N ALA A 83 -6.14 -11.38 -13.22
CA ALA A 83 -7.26 -11.05 -14.11
C ALA A 83 -8.14 -9.94 -13.50
N ALA A 84 -8.38 -9.98 -12.17
CA ALA A 84 -9.13 -8.94 -11.46
C ALA A 84 -8.40 -7.57 -11.48
N ILE A 85 -7.06 -7.57 -11.33
CA ILE A 85 -6.25 -6.35 -11.50
C ILE A 85 -6.44 -5.81 -12.91
N TRP A 86 -6.30 -6.68 -13.92
CA TRP A 86 -6.41 -6.25 -15.32
C TRP A 86 -7.80 -5.71 -15.65
N GLU A 87 -8.86 -6.34 -15.17
CA GLU A 87 -10.24 -5.87 -15.36
C GLU A 87 -10.42 -4.43 -14.84
N ALA A 88 -9.88 -4.14 -13.65
CA ALA A 88 -9.95 -2.80 -13.06
C ALA A 88 -9.10 -1.77 -13.83
N VAL A 89 -7.91 -2.17 -14.30
CA VAL A 89 -7.04 -1.35 -15.16
C VAL A 89 -7.68 -1.08 -16.52
N GLU A 90 -8.32 -2.08 -17.10
CA GLU A 90 -9.01 -1.97 -18.40
C GLU A 90 -10.26 -1.07 -18.32
N ALA A 91 -10.90 -1.02 -17.16
CA ALA A 91 -11.96 -0.09 -16.85
C ALA A 91 -11.48 1.35 -16.55
N ASP A 92 -10.17 1.60 -16.66
CA ASP A 92 -9.52 2.88 -16.42
C ASP A 92 -9.85 3.48 -15.02
N LEU A 93 -9.84 2.64 -13.98
CA LEU A 93 -9.89 3.14 -12.60
C LEU A 93 -8.63 3.92 -12.26
N ASP A 94 -8.72 4.90 -11.36
CA ASP A 94 -7.56 5.71 -10.95
C ASP A 94 -6.57 4.89 -10.11
N LEU A 95 -7.10 4.02 -9.21
CA LEU A 95 -6.29 3.21 -8.29
C LEU A 95 -6.84 1.79 -8.16
N VAL A 96 -5.95 0.81 -8.21
CA VAL A 96 -6.22 -0.61 -7.92
C VAL A 96 -5.38 -1.04 -6.74
N ILE A 97 -6.02 -1.59 -5.71
CA ILE A 97 -5.37 -2.06 -4.48
C ILE A 97 -5.52 -3.57 -4.41
N CYS A 98 -4.43 -4.31 -4.59
CA CYS A 98 -4.46 -5.78 -4.55
C CYS A 98 -3.91 -6.29 -3.22
N ILE A 99 -4.81 -6.80 -2.37
CA ILE A 99 -4.46 -7.36 -1.06
C ILE A 99 -3.88 -8.77 -1.20
N THR A 100 -4.32 -9.48 -2.23
CA THR A 100 -4.00 -10.90 -2.45
C THR A 100 -2.51 -11.17 -2.49
N GLU A 101 -2.08 -12.14 -1.70
CA GLU A 101 -0.74 -12.74 -1.71
C GLU A 101 -0.73 -14.01 -2.59
N GLY A 102 0.44 -14.36 -3.13
CA GLY A 102 0.65 -15.63 -3.83
C GLY A 102 0.25 -15.60 -5.30
N ILE A 103 0.11 -14.44 -5.91
CA ILE A 103 -0.07 -14.32 -7.35
C ILE A 103 1.23 -14.77 -8.04
N PRO A 104 1.18 -15.65 -9.06
CA PRO A 104 2.37 -16.07 -9.77
C PRO A 104 3.13 -14.87 -10.35
N VAL A 105 4.45 -14.87 -10.19
CA VAL A 105 5.33 -13.80 -10.71
C VAL A 105 5.12 -13.56 -12.20
N ARG A 106 4.92 -14.63 -12.98
CA ARG A 106 4.66 -14.54 -14.42
C ARG A 106 3.39 -13.73 -14.72
N ASP A 107 2.32 -13.98 -13.98
CA ASP A 107 1.03 -13.31 -14.18
C ASP A 107 1.14 -11.82 -13.85
N MET A 108 1.89 -11.47 -12.80
CA MET A 108 2.16 -10.06 -12.45
C MET A 108 3.06 -9.37 -13.47
N LEU A 109 4.06 -10.07 -14.04
CA LEU A 109 4.87 -9.55 -15.14
C LEU A 109 4.00 -9.23 -16.35
N GLU A 110 3.06 -10.11 -16.70
CA GLU A 110 2.13 -9.89 -17.78
C GLU A 110 1.25 -8.65 -17.54
N VAL A 111 0.66 -8.52 -16.36
CA VAL A 111 -0.12 -7.33 -15.98
C VAL A 111 0.70 -6.06 -16.10
N ARG A 112 1.90 -6.01 -15.52
CA ARG A 112 2.77 -4.83 -15.56
C ARG A 112 3.23 -4.46 -16.97
N ASN A 113 3.56 -5.45 -17.79
CA ASN A 113 3.93 -5.23 -19.19
C ASN A 113 2.75 -4.67 -19.98
N ARG A 114 1.56 -5.24 -19.84
CA ARG A 114 0.34 -4.74 -20.52
C ARG A 114 0.00 -3.31 -20.08
N MET A 115 0.11 -2.99 -18.78
CA MET A 115 -0.08 -1.61 -18.30
C MET A 115 0.87 -0.64 -18.96
N ARG A 116 2.17 -0.99 -19.05
CA ARG A 116 3.21 -0.17 -19.69
C ARG A 116 2.94 -0.04 -21.19
N ASP A 117 2.74 -1.16 -21.90
CA ASP A 117 2.64 -1.20 -23.35
C ASP A 117 1.38 -0.47 -23.86
N GLN A 118 0.32 -0.45 -23.06
CA GLN A 118 -0.91 0.30 -23.32
C GLN A 118 -0.94 1.70 -22.68
N ASN A 119 0.18 2.13 -22.06
CA ASN A 119 0.31 3.44 -21.40
C ASN A 119 -0.84 3.73 -20.41
N LYS A 120 -1.25 2.71 -19.63
CA LYS A 120 -2.33 2.85 -18.64
C LYS A 120 -1.93 3.81 -17.52
N LYS A 121 -2.85 4.67 -17.12
CA LYS A 121 -2.63 5.67 -16.07
C LYS A 121 -3.04 5.20 -14.68
N THR A 122 -3.78 4.09 -14.62
CA THR A 122 -4.19 3.46 -13.37
C THR A 122 -2.98 3.18 -12.48
N LEU A 123 -3.03 3.63 -11.24
CA LEU A 123 -2.05 3.26 -10.22
C LEU A 123 -2.37 1.88 -9.66
N LEU A 124 -1.34 1.07 -9.42
CA LEU A 124 -1.48 -0.24 -8.78
C LEU A 124 -0.75 -0.23 -7.44
N LEU A 125 -1.45 -0.53 -6.34
CA LEU A 125 -0.89 -0.75 -5.02
C LEU A 125 -0.92 -2.25 -4.70
N GLY A 126 0.21 -2.81 -4.30
CA GLY A 126 0.38 -4.26 -4.15
C GLY A 126 0.81 -4.94 -5.46
N PRO A 127 0.68 -6.27 -5.60
CA PRO A 127 -0.04 -7.21 -4.71
C PRO A 127 0.65 -7.46 -3.36
N ASN A 128 0.03 -8.35 -2.55
CA ASN A 128 0.53 -8.72 -1.22
C ASN A 128 0.75 -7.48 -0.34
N CYS A 129 -0.25 -6.62 -0.26
CA CYS A 129 -0.19 -5.39 0.51
C CYS A 129 -1.33 -5.29 1.53
N PRO A 130 -1.18 -4.53 2.61
CA PRO A 130 -2.25 -4.32 3.58
C PRO A 130 -3.27 -3.26 3.14
N GLY A 131 -3.05 -2.60 2.01
CA GLY A 131 -3.83 -1.44 1.58
C GLY A 131 -3.28 -0.12 2.11
N LEU A 132 -4.17 0.82 2.37
CA LEU A 132 -3.82 2.15 2.88
C LEU A 132 -4.93 2.73 3.76
N ILE A 133 -4.55 3.73 4.55
CA ILE A 133 -5.47 4.46 5.43
C ILE A 133 -5.13 5.94 5.46
N THR A 134 -6.12 6.80 5.26
CA THR A 134 -6.10 8.21 5.60
C THR A 134 -6.96 8.38 6.85
N PRO A 135 -6.35 8.60 8.02
CA PRO A 135 -7.07 8.63 9.29
C PRO A 135 -8.21 9.66 9.31
N ASP A 136 -9.36 9.26 9.89
CA ASP A 136 -10.62 10.01 9.96
C ASP A 136 -11.30 10.26 8.61
N GLU A 137 -10.72 9.79 7.51
CA GLU A 137 -11.31 9.92 6.17
C GLU A 137 -11.73 8.57 5.58
N LEU A 138 -10.77 7.67 5.31
CA LEU A 138 -11.06 6.40 4.66
C LEU A 138 -9.97 5.36 4.91
N LYS A 139 -10.39 4.11 5.03
CA LYS A 139 -9.53 2.92 5.09
C LYS A 139 -9.90 1.96 3.96
N ILE A 140 -8.92 1.49 3.20
CA ILE A 140 -9.10 0.47 2.16
C ILE A 140 -8.07 -0.64 2.36
N GLY A 141 -8.54 -1.84 2.61
CA GLY A 141 -7.70 -3.02 2.86
C GLY A 141 -7.84 -3.58 4.26
N ILE A 142 -6.74 -4.11 4.81
CA ILE A 142 -6.75 -4.89 6.05
C ILE A 142 -6.12 -4.17 7.25
N MET A 143 -5.66 -2.93 7.09
CA MET A 143 -5.05 -2.16 8.19
C MET A 143 -6.03 -1.97 9.36
N PRO A 144 -5.60 -2.13 10.63
CA PRO A 144 -6.44 -1.86 11.78
C PRO A 144 -6.67 -0.35 11.95
N GLY A 145 -7.92 0.11 11.84
CA GLY A 145 -8.25 1.54 11.90
C GLY A 145 -8.03 2.18 13.27
N HIS A 146 -8.19 1.40 14.35
CA HIS A 146 -8.13 1.89 15.73
C HIS A 146 -6.74 2.32 16.22
N ILE A 147 -5.67 1.92 15.52
CA ILE A 147 -4.31 2.33 15.84
C ILE A 147 -3.92 3.66 15.18
N SER A 148 -4.70 4.13 14.23
CA SER A 148 -4.41 5.34 13.47
C SER A 148 -5.05 6.58 14.06
N ARG A 149 -4.43 7.73 13.85
CA ARG A 149 -4.92 9.04 14.25
C ARG A 149 -4.56 10.06 13.18
N LYS A 150 -5.47 10.98 12.89
CA LYS A 150 -5.18 12.10 11.98
C LYS A 150 -3.98 12.92 12.46
N GLY A 151 -3.05 13.16 11.56
CA GLY A 151 -1.83 13.92 11.80
C GLY A 151 -1.15 14.27 10.50
N ARG A 152 0.17 14.44 10.54
CA ARG A 152 0.93 14.98 9.41
C ARG A 152 2.14 14.11 9.03
N ILE A 153 2.16 12.86 9.45
CA ILE A 153 3.28 11.95 9.13
C ILE A 153 2.84 10.95 8.06
N GLY A 154 3.59 10.92 6.96
CA GLY A 154 3.48 9.89 5.94
C GLY A 154 4.13 8.59 6.39
N VAL A 155 3.53 7.45 6.05
CA VAL A 155 4.14 6.12 6.27
C VAL A 155 4.10 5.34 4.96
N VAL A 156 5.24 4.86 4.50
CA VAL A 156 5.34 3.94 3.35
C VAL A 156 6.12 2.69 3.74
N SER A 157 5.55 1.51 3.47
CA SER A 157 6.12 0.25 3.94
C SER A 157 5.86 -0.93 3.00
N ARG A 158 6.83 -1.84 2.88
CA ARG A 158 6.61 -3.16 2.25
C ARG A 158 5.89 -4.13 3.18
N SER A 159 6.05 -3.98 4.48
CA SER A 159 5.51 -4.88 5.49
C SER A 159 4.21 -4.35 6.10
N GLY A 160 3.16 -5.16 6.09
CA GLY A 160 1.92 -4.83 6.82
C GLY A 160 2.16 -4.66 8.31
N THR A 161 2.77 -5.64 8.95
CA THR A 161 3.02 -5.65 10.41
C THR A 161 3.85 -4.45 10.86
N LEU A 162 4.94 -4.13 10.16
CA LEU A 162 5.78 -2.98 10.50
C LEU A 162 5.09 -1.64 10.20
N THR A 163 4.18 -1.60 9.22
CA THR A 163 3.30 -0.44 9.03
C THR A 163 2.46 -0.19 10.28
N TYR A 164 1.85 -1.25 10.83
CA TYR A 164 1.01 -1.14 12.04
C TYR A 164 1.83 -0.68 13.25
N GLU A 165 3.04 -1.22 13.40
CA GLU A 165 3.95 -0.82 14.47
C GLU A 165 4.31 0.67 14.40
N ALA A 166 4.72 1.16 13.23
CA ALA A 166 5.05 2.57 13.03
C ALA A 166 3.84 3.48 13.27
N VAL A 167 2.67 3.11 12.73
CA VAL A 167 1.42 3.86 12.92
C VAL A 167 1.04 3.96 14.38
N ALA A 168 1.12 2.85 15.14
CA ALA A 168 0.82 2.83 16.57
C ALA A 168 1.78 3.73 17.35
N GLN A 169 3.10 3.62 17.14
CA GLN A 169 4.11 4.47 17.77
C GLN A 169 3.87 5.97 17.51
N LEU A 170 3.59 6.34 16.27
CA LEU A 170 3.30 7.73 15.89
C LEU A 170 2.03 8.24 16.58
N THR A 171 1.01 7.41 16.68
CA THR A 171 -0.26 7.73 17.35
C THR A 171 -0.06 7.94 18.85
N GLU A 172 0.69 7.04 19.51
CA GLU A 172 1.03 7.15 20.94
C GLU A 172 1.85 8.41 21.26
N LEU A 173 2.73 8.82 20.33
CA LEU A 173 3.52 10.05 20.44
C LEU A 173 2.72 11.32 20.11
N GLY A 174 1.45 11.19 19.73
CA GLY A 174 0.56 12.30 19.40
C GLY A 174 0.80 12.94 18.04
N LEU A 175 1.65 12.32 17.20
CA LEU A 175 1.99 12.84 15.86
C LEU A 175 0.90 12.53 14.82
N GLY A 176 0.37 11.32 14.80
CA GLY A 176 -0.63 10.88 13.86
C GLY A 176 -0.14 10.80 12.41
N GLN A 177 -1.01 10.35 11.49
CA GLN A 177 -0.65 10.13 10.09
C GLN A 177 -1.45 11.02 9.15
N SER A 178 -0.80 11.52 8.08
CA SER A 178 -1.48 12.07 6.91
C SER A 178 -2.07 10.94 6.06
N THR A 179 -1.25 9.95 5.72
CA THR A 179 -1.66 8.69 5.08
C THR A 179 -0.64 7.61 5.43
N ALA A 180 -1.09 6.38 5.68
CA ALA A 180 -0.22 5.22 5.76
C ALA A 180 -0.47 4.30 4.56
N VAL A 181 0.60 3.96 3.83
CA VAL A 181 0.56 3.19 2.58
C VAL A 181 1.41 1.94 2.70
N GLY A 182 0.78 0.77 2.52
CA GLY A 182 1.50 -0.49 2.38
C GLY A 182 1.66 -0.85 0.91
N ILE A 183 2.88 -0.88 0.39
CA ILE A 183 3.16 -1.15 -1.02
C ILE A 183 3.29 -2.64 -1.36
N GLY A 184 3.40 -3.50 -0.35
CA GLY A 184 3.47 -4.95 -0.51
C GLY A 184 4.87 -5.53 -0.63
N GLY A 185 4.97 -6.84 -0.31
CA GLY A 185 6.23 -7.58 -0.23
C GLY A 185 6.56 -8.42 -1.46
N ASP A 186 5.78 -8.36 -2.54
CA ASP A 186 6.04 -9.12 -3.75
C ASP A 186 7.14 -8.47 -4.62
N PRO A 187 7.94 -9.27 -5.37
CA PRO A 187 9.01 -8.74 -6.19
C PRO A 187 8.50 -7.93 -7.39
N ILE A 188 7.32 -8.27 -7.92
CA ILE A 188 6.66 -7.56 -9.02
C ILE A 188 5.40 -6.89 -8.48
N ASN A 189 5.55 -5.67 -8.02
CA ASN A 189 4.46 -4.85 -7.49
C ASN A 189 4.19 -3.60 -8.36
N GLY A 190 3.18 -2.84 -7.98
CA GLY A 190 2.80 -1.58 -8.59
C GLY A 190 3.67 -0.41 -8.13
N LEU A 191 3.11 0.43 -7.25
CA LEU A 191 3.81 1.57 -6.65
C LEU A 191 5.02 1.13 -5.85
N LYS A 192 6.09 1.91 -5.95
CA LYS A 192 7.36 1.74 -5.25
C LYS A 192 7.50 2.80 -4.14
N HIS A 193 8.50 2.64 -3.26
CA HIS A 193 8.82 3.66 -2.26
C HIS A 193 8.98 5.05 -2.88
N ILE A 194 9.67 5.13 -4.02
CA ILE A 194 9.94 6.40 -4.72
C ILE A 194 8.64 7.10 -5.13
N ASP A 195 7.68 6.36 -5.66
CA ASP A 195 6.41 6.93 -6.12
C ASP A 195 5.61 7.53 -4.95
N VAL A 196 5.60 6.82 -3.81
CA VAL A 196 4.88 7.25 -2.61
C VAL A 196 5.62 8.39 -1.90
N LEU A 197 6.95 8.37 -1.86
CA LEU A 197 7.75 9.48 -1.32
C LEU A 197 7.52 10.77 -2.11
N GLN A 198 7.44 10.69 -3.43
CA GLN A 198 7.13 11.84 -4.27
C GLN A 198 5.75 12.42 -3.93
N MET A 199 4.72 11.57 -3.80
CA MET A 199 3.39 12.01 -3.42
C MET A 199 3.39 12.69 -2.04
N PHE A 200 4.12 12.15 -1.05
CA PHE A 200 4.25 12.78 0.26
C PHE A 200 5.03 14.09 0.23
N ASN A 201 6.04 14.19 -0.63
CA ASN A 201 6.80 15.43 -0.79
C ASN A 201 5.91 16.56 -1.32
N ASP A 202 5.01 16.24 -2.25
CA ASP A 202 4.09 17.18 -2.87
C ASP A 202 2.85 17.48 -2.00
N ASP A 203 2.53 16.64 -1.01
CA ASP A 203 1.36 16.82 -0.13
C ASP A 203 1.63 17.89 0.95
N PRO A 204 0.89 19.02 0.96
CA PRO A 204 1.09 20.08 1.96
C PRO A 204 0.70 19.68 3.37
N ASP A 205 -0.04 18.59 3.56
CA ASP A 205 -0.45 18.09 4.87
C ASP A 205 0.47 16.99 5.43
N THR A 206 1.56 16.68 4.72
CA THR A 206 2.62 15.79 5.20
C THR A 206 3.86 16.59 5.58
N ASP A 207 4.36 16.46 6.80
CA ASP A 207 5.53 17.18 7.30
C ASP A 207 6.80 16.31 7.28
N ALA A 208 6.66 15.00 7.46
CA ALA A 208 7.77 14.05 7.46
C ALA A 208 7.29 12.65 7.09
N VAL A 209 8.21 11.73 6.77
CA VAL A 209 7.87 10.37 6.33
C VAL A 209 8.68 9.31 7.08
N VAL A 210 8.00 8.21 7.45
CA VAL A 210 8.63 6.95 7.85
C VAL A 210 8.66 6.01 6.65
N MET A 211 9.85 5.63 6.22
CA MET A 211 10.08 4.67 5.13
C MET A 211 10.54 3.33 5.70
N ILE A 212 9.76 2.29 5.46
CA ILE A 212 10.04 0.94 5.96
C ILE A 212 10.26 -0.01 4.79
N GLY A 213 11.44 -0.60 4.76
CA GLY A 213 11.82 -1.59 3.77
C GLY A 213 12.25 -2.91 4.39
N GLU A 214 12.81 -3.75 3.56
CA GLU A 214 13.32 -5.07 3.93
C GLU A 214 14.50 -5.46 3.04
N ILE A 215 15.13 -6.57 3.34
CA ILE A 215 16.17 -7.18 2.49
C ILE A 215 15.60 -7.51 1.11
N GLY A 216 16.48 -7.57 0.12
CA GLY A 216 16.17 -7.94 -1.27
C GLY A 216 15.71 -6.76 -2.14
N GLY A 217 16.13 -6.83 -3.39
CA GLY A 217 15.84 -5.81 -4.40
C GLY A 217 16.45 -4.43 -4.13
N PRO A 218 16.39 -3.51 -5.09
CA PRO A 218 17.03 -2.20 -5.01
C PRO A 218 16.08 -1.06 -4.62
N ASP A 219 14.80 -1.32 -4.36
CA ASP A 219 13.77 -0.28 -4.28
C ASP A 219 14.05 0.77 -3.20
N GLU A 220 14.50 0.36 -2.01
CA GLU A 220 14.82 1.27 -0.90
C GLU A 220 16.08 2.08 -1.17
N VAL A 221 17.08 1.49 -1.82
CA VAL A 221 18.31 2.20 -2.25
C VAL A 221 17.98 3.26 -3.28
N ASN A 222 17.18 2.91 -4.29
CA ASN A 222 16.75 3.85 -5.31
C ASN A 222 15.93 4.99 -4.70
N ALA A 223 15.04 4.67 -3.75
CA ALA A 223 14.24 5.66 -3.04
C ALA A 223 15.10 6.61 -2.20
N ALA A 224 16.13 6.09 -1.52
CA ALA A 224 17.05 6.89 -0.72
C ALA A 224 17.89 7.85 -1.61
N GLN A 225 18.38 7.36 -2.73
CA GLN A 225 19.12 8.19 -3.70
C GLN A 225 18.24 9.29 -4.29
N TRP A 226 17.00 8.95 -4.67
CA TRP A 226 16.04 9.94 -5.15
C TRP A 226 15.70 10.97 -4.07
N ALA A 227 15.48 10.52 -2.83
CA ALA A 227 15.13 11.38 -1.71
C ALA A 227 16.22 12.41 -1.41
N LYS A 228 17.50 12.02 -1.49
CA LYS A 228 18.64 12.93 -1.31
C LYS A 228 18.57 14.18 -2.19
N ASP A 229 18.11 14.01 -3.43
CA ASP A 229 18.14 15.09 -4.43
C ASP A 229 16.79 15.83 -4.54
N ASN A 230 15.69 15.23 -4.07
CA ASN A 230 14.33 15.72 -4.36
C ASN A 230 13.45 15.95 -3.12
N MET A 231 13.69 15.25 -2.00
CA MET A 231 12.86 15.44 -0.80
C MET A 231 13.17 16.74 -0.09
N THR A 232 12.13 17.50 0.20
CA THR A 232 12.21 18.73 1.01
C THR A 232 11.78 18.49 2.46
N LYS A 233 11.29 17.31 2.77
CA LYS A 233 10.77 16.90 4.07
C LYS A 233 11.64 15.83 4.70
N PRO A 234 11.78 15.78 6.04
CA PRO A 234 12.55 14.74 6.71
C PRO A 234 12.00 13.33 6.39
N VAL A 235 12.91 12.41 6.15
CA VAL A 235 12.61 10.98 6.04
C VAL A 235 13.41 10.22 7.07
N VAL A 236 12.78 9.32 7.79
CA VAL A 236 13.47 8.33 8.63
C VAL A 236 13.21 6.93 8.11
N GLY A 237 14.13 6.00 8.35
CA GLY A 237 14.09 4.69 7.73
C GLY A 237 14.32 3.53 8.69
N PHE A 238 13.70 2.41 8.34
CA PHE A 238 13.93 1.10 8.95
C PHE A 238 14.00 0.03 7.85
N ILE A 239 14.97 -0.89 7.96
CA ILE A 239 15.09 -2.04 7.06
C ILE A 239 15.02 -3.33 7.88
N ALA A 240 14.00 -4.15 7.59
CA ALA A 240 13.86 -5.46 8.21
C ALA A 240 14.86 -6.47 7.66
N GLY A 241 15.29 -7.41 8.51
CA GLY A 241 16.08 -8.55 8.08
C GLY A 241 17.59 -8.44 8.35
N VAL A 242 18.04 -7.61 9.31
CA VAL A 242 19.48 -7.50 9.70
C VAL A 242 20.11 -8.86 10.03
N THR A 243 19.34 -9.79 10.61
CA THR A 243 19.83 -11.15 10.97
C THR A 243 19.48 -12.21 9.92
N ALA A 244 18.95 -11.81 8.76
CA ALA A 244 18.53 -12.75 7.74
C ALA A 244 19.75 -13.42 7.06
N PRO A 245 19.76 -14.77 6.94
CA PRO A 245 20.83 -15.47 6.23
C PRO A 245 20.72 -15.25 4.72
N ALA A 246 21.86 -15.13 4.04
CA ALA A 246 21.91 -15.03 2.59
C ALA A 246 21.30 -16.27 1.91
N GLY A 247 20.66 -16.07 0.77
CA GLY A 247 20.06 -17.13 -0.04
C GLY A 247 18.78 -17.76 0.53
N LYS A 248 18.26 -17.26 1.67
CA LYS A 248 17.00 -17.73 2.25
C LYS A 248 15.92 -16.65 2.13
N ARG A 249 14.76 -17.04 1.59
CA ARG A 249 13.58 -16.16 1.55
C ARG A 249 13.00 -15.99 2.95
N MET A 250 12.76 -14.73 3.35
CA MET A 250 12.33 -14.36 4.70
C MET A 250 10.90 -13.77 4.67
N GLY A 251 9.89 -14.64 4.73
CA GLY A 251 8.48 -14.23 4.70
C GLY A 251 8.03 -13.81 3.30
N HIS A 252 8.20 -12.56 2.94
CA HIS A 252 7.82 -12.02 1.64
C HIS A 252 8.58 -12.66 0.47
N ALA A 253 7.91 -12.79 -0.68
CA ALA A 253 8.52 -13.36 -1.89
C ALA A 253 9.70 -12.50 -2.40
N GLY A 254 9.68 -11.19 -2.17
CA GLY A 254 10.76 -10.26 -2.51
C GLY A 254 11.90 -10.18 -1.48
N ALA A 255 11.70 -10.71 -0.26
CA ALA A 255 12.68 -10.64 0.82
C ALA A 255 13.72 -11.75 0.72
N LEU A 256 14.63 -11.64 -0.25
CA LEU A 256 15.71 -12.59 -0.53
C LEU A 256 17.01 -11.82 -0.81
N ILE A 257 18.07 -12.12 -0.05
CA ILE A 257 19.41 -11.57 -0.31
C ILE A 257 20.02 -12.33 -1.48
N SER A 258 20.23 -11.62 -2.59
CA SER A 258 20.82 -12.16 -3.83
C SER A 258 22.25 -11.64 -4.08
N GLY A 259 22.63 -10.52 -3.44
CA GLY A 259 23.93 -9.86 -3.61
C GLY A 259 24.25 -8.91 -2.47
N GLY A 260 25.42 -8.24 -2.53
CA GLY A 260 25.91 -7.43 -1.42
C GLY A 260 25.08 -6.18 -1.09
N ALA A 261 24.46 -5.54 -2.09
CA ALA A 261 23.74 -4.28 -1.92
C ALA A 261 22.29 -4.44 -1.44
N ASP A 262 21.76 -5.65 -1.38
CA ASP A 262 20.37 -5.94 -0.99
C ASP A 262 20.24 -6.53 0.44
N THR A 263 21.33 -6.52 1.21
CA THR A 263 21.32 -6.79 2.65
C THR A 263 20.74 -5.60 3.42
N ALA A 264 20.22 -5.85 4.63
CA ALA A 264 19.71 -4.76 5.47
C ALA A 264 20.82 -3.75 5.83
N ASP A 265 22.01 -4.22 6.18
CA ASP A 265 23.15 -3.37 6.53
C ASP A 265 23.55 -2.45 5.39
N ALA A 266 23.73 -2.98 4.18
CA ALA A 266 24.08 -2.18 3.01
C ALA A 266 23.01 -1.12 2.68
N LYS A 267 21.71 -1.47 2.78
CA LYS A 267 20.62 -0.52 2.58
C LYS A 267 20.62 0.58 3.63
N LEU A 268 20.80 0.25 4.92
CA LEU A 268 20.87 1.23 6.01
C LEU A 268 22.04 2.19 5.81
N GLU A 269 23.23 1.70 5.47
CA GLU A 269 24.41 2.51 5.17
C GLU A 269 24.16 3.49 4.01
N ILE A 270 23.53 3.03 2.93
CA ILE A 270 23.19 3.88 1.79
C ILE A 270 22.13 4.92 2.16
N MET A 271 21.11 4.55 2.93
CA MET A 271 20.10 5.48 3.42
C MET A 271 20.73 6.60 4.26
N GLU A 272 21.64 6.27 5.18
CA GLU A 272 22.36 7.24 6.01
C GLU A 272 23.26 8.15 5.15
N ALA A 273 23.97 7.60 4.17
CA ALA A 273 24.77 8.37 3.22
C ALA A 273 23.91 9.32 2.33
N CYS A 274 22.62 9.03 2.21
CA CYS A 274 21.64 9.87 1.54
C CYS A 274 20.94 10.88 2.48
N GLY A 275 21.32 10.94 3.76
CA GLY A 275 20.75 11.86 4.74
C GLY A 275 19.48 11.38 5.43
N ILE A 276 19.07 10.14 5.22
CA ILE A 276 17.95 9.50 5.90
C ILE A 276 18.46 8.91 7.21
N ARG A 277 17.96 9.39 8.35
CA ARG A 277 18.27 8.78 9.64
C ARG A 277 17.61 7.41 9.75
N THR A 278 18.35 6.42 10.24
CA THR A 278 17.86 5.04 10.36
C THR A 278 17.88 4.52 11.79
N THR A 279 17.10 3.47 12.03
CA THR A 279 17.18 2.65 13.26
C THR A 279 17.21 1.17 12.90
N ARG A 280 17.85 0.38 13.76
CA ARG A 280 17.84 -1.08 13.70
C ARG A 280 16.80 -1.72 14.60
N ASP A 281 16.19 -0.91 15.47
CA ASP A 281 15.14 -1.33 16.39
C ASP A 281 13.78 -0.88 15.87
N PRO A 282 12.88 -1.79 15.50
CA PRO A 282 11.56 -1.43 15.01
C PRO A 282 10.71 -0.67 16.05
N SER A 283 11.00 -0.81 17.34
CA SER A 283 10.29 -0.09 18.42
C SER A 283 10.68 1.38 18.54
N GLU A 284 11.70 1.83 17.82
CA GLU A 284 12.24 3.19 17.91
C GLU A 284 11.87 4.08 16.72
N MET A 285 11.12 3.58 15.74
CA MET A 285 10.79 4.32 14.52
C MET A 285 10.07 5.65 14.81
N GLY A 286 9.07 5.63 15.70
CA GLY A 286 8.32 6.81 16.09
C GLY A 286 9.17 7.85 16.83
N LYS A 287 10.03 7.42 17.76
CA LYS A 287 10.94 8.30 18.49
C LYS A 287 11.99 8.89 17.57
N LEU A 288 12.53 8.08 16.65
CA LEU A 288 13.48 8.56 15.64
C LEU A 288 12.85 9.67 14.79
N LEU A 289 11.63 9.46 14.29
CA LEU A 289 10.94 10.51 13.53
C LEU A 289 10.74 11.77 14.36
N LYS A 290 10.29 11.64 15.61
CA LYS A 290 10.09 12.79 16.51
C LYS A 290 11.38 13.58 16.74
N SER A 291 12.54 12.96 16.64
CA SER A 291 13.85 13.61 16.84
C SER A 291 14.31 14.46 15.64
N VAL A 292 13.64 14.38 14.50
CA VAL A 292 13.97 15.11 13.27
C VAL A 292 12.93 16.16 12.88
N LEU A 293 11.80 16.22 13.61
CA LEU A 293 10.78 17.27 13.52
C LEU A 293 11.18 18.49 14.35
#